data_d110d95cc6e01b0c9db225c930a0d32e
#
_entry.id   d110d95cc6e01b0c9db225c930a0d32e
#
_cell.length_a   1.000
_cell.length_b   1.000
_cell.length_c   1.000
_cell.angle_alpha   90.00
_cell.angle_beta   90.00
_cell.angle_gamma   90.00
#
_symmetry.space_group_name_H-M   'P 1'
#
loop_
_entity.id
_entity.type
_entity.pdbx_description
1 polymer ?
#
loop_
_entity_poly.entity_id
_entity_poly.type
_entity_poly.pdbx_seq_one_letter_code
_entity_poly.pdbx_strand_id
1 'polypeptide(L)'
;MNVHDRPDDAPGPETDADLVLNGTKTQLPVRAGTLGPNVVDVSRLYRDTGCFTYDPGFTSTANCVSRITYIDGDNGTLLYRGYPIDQLAEHSNFLEVCHLLLYGDLPTK
;
A
#
# COMPACT_ATOMS: atom_id res chain seq x y z
N MET A 1 19.47 10.52 0.74
CA MET A 1 18.02 10.28 0.76
C MET A 1 17.36 11.42 0.00
N ASN A 2 16.94 11.15 -1.23
CA ASN A 2 16.31 12.18 -2.06
C ASN A 2 14.94 12.53 -1.46
N VAL A 3 14.68 13.82 -1.27
CA VAL A 3 13.46 14.41 -0.68
C VAL A 3 12.20 14.12 -1.55
N HIS A 4 12.36 13.45 -2.69
CA HIS A 4 11.29 13.09 -3.64
C HIS A 4 10.60 11.74 -3.37
N ASP A 5 11.04 10.99 -2.36
CA ASP A 5 10.44 9.70 -1.99
C ASP A 5 9.46 9.86 -0.82
N ARG A 6 8.57 10.84 -0.89
CA ARG A 6 7.50 10.95 0.09
C ARG A 6 6.41 9.92 -0.23
N PRO A 7 5.79 9.32 0.79
CA PRO A 7 4.65 8.41 0.60
C PRO A 7 3.42 9.08 -0.07
N ASP A 8 3.49 10.39 -0.31
CA ASP A 8 2.44 11.17 -0.99
C ASP A 8 2.40 10.96 -2.52
N ASP A 9 3.40 10.28 -3.12
CA ASP A 9 3.41 9.91 -4.54
C ASP A 9 2.61 8.62 -4.84
N ALA A 10 1.68 8.24 -3.97
CA ALA A 10 0.69 7.22 -4.33
C ALA A 10 -0.09 7.71 -5.57
N PRO A 11 -0.36 6.83 -6.54
CA PRO A 11 -1.15 7.21 -7.71
C PRO A 11 -2.42 7.91 -7.27
N GLY A 12 -2.75 9.00 -7.95
CA GLY A 12 -3.92 9.80 -7.62
C GLY A 12 -5.21 8.96 -7.67
N PRO A 13 -6.34 9.49 -7.19
CA PRO A 13 -7.59 8.77 -7.21
C PRO A 13 -7.96 8.41 -8.65
N GLU A 14 -8.10 7.13 -8.94
CA GLU A 14 -8.52 6.65 -10.26
C GLU A 14 -10.04 6.72 -10.41
N THR A 15 -10.76 6.62 -9.31
CA THR A 15 -12.23 6.65 -9.26
C THR A 15 -12.69 7.16 -7.89
N ASP A 16 -13.98 7.46 -7.79
CA ASP A 16 -14.62 7.79 -6.53
C ASP A 16 -15.58 6.67 -6.12
N ALA A 17 -15.62 6.37 -4.82
CA ALA A 17 -16.64 5.53 -4.23
C ALA A 17 -17.73 6.39 -3.59
N ASP A 18 -18.97 6.00 -3.77
CA ASP A 18 -20.11 6.68 -3.17
C ASP A 18 -20.50 6.02 -1.85
N LEU A 19 -20.43 6.77 -0.76
CA LEU A 19 -20.97 6.37 0.53
C LEU A 19 -22.30 7.10 0.75
N VAL A 20 -23.36 6.32 1.00
CA VAL A 20 -24.70 6.88 1.31
C VAL A 20 -25.01 6.61 2.78
N LEU A 21 -25.13 7.68 3.56
CA LEU A 21 -25.53 7.63 4.97
C LEU A 21 -26.80 8.45 5.15
N ASN A 22 -27.86 7.81 5.64
CA ASN A 22 -29.15 8.48 5.90
C ASN A 22 -29.66 9.32 4.71
N GLY A 23 -29.47 8.82 3.48
CA GLY A 23 -29.87 9.50 2.25
C GLY A 23 -28.90 10.58 1.75
N THR A 24 -27.84 10.87 2.50
CA THR A 24 -26.78 11.82 2.06
C THR A 24 -25.64 11.06 1.41
N LYS A 25 -25.31 11.47 0.20
CA LYS A 25 -24.22 10.90 -0.60
C LYS A 25 -22.91 11.66 -0.35
N THR A 26 -21.87 10.93 -0.02
CA THR A 26 -20.50 11.45 0.15
C THR A 26 -19.56 10.70 -0.77
N GLN A 27 -18.76 11.41 -1.54
CA GLN A 27 -17.74 10.80 -2.41
C GLN A 27 -16.42 10.66 -1.66
N LEU A 28 -15.84 9.46 -1.74
CA LEU A 28 -14.56 9.11 -1.15
C LEU A 28 -13.58 8.68 -2.24
N PRO A 29 -12.36 9.22 -2.27
CA PRO A 29 -11.38 8.85 -3.27
C PRO A 29 -11.02 7.36 -3.18
N VAL A 30 -10.92 6.70 -4.32
CA VAL A 30 -10.38 5.33 -4.43
C VAL A 30 -8.96 5.43 -4.97
N ARG A 31 -8.02 4.77 -4.29
CA ARG A 31 -6.62 4.71 -4.69
C ARG A 31 -6.27 3.30 -5.12
N ALA A 32 -5.61 3.19 -6.25
CA ALA A 32 -5.04 1.92 -6.72
C ALA A 32 -3.57 1.84 -6.33
N GLY A 33 -3.14 0.67 -5.85
CA GLY A 33 -1.72 0.35 -5.72
C GLY A 33 -1.15 -0.21 -7.01
N THR A 34 0.16 -0.26 -7.13
CA THR A 34 0.84 -0.98 -8.22
C THR A 34 0.51 -2.48 -8.15
N LEU A 35 0.45 -3.00 -6.94
CA LEU A 35 0.04 -4.36 -6.61
C LEU A 35 -0.97 -4.31 -5.46
N GLY A 36 -1.84 -5.31 -5.40
CA GLY A 36 -2.84 -5.43 -4.33
C GLY A 36 -4.18 -4.80 -4.68
N PRO A 37 -5.14 -4.86 -3.75
CA PRO A 37 -6.48 -4.34 -3.94
C PRO A 37 -6.51 -2.81 -3.92
N ASN A 38 -7.53 -2.24 -4.56
CA ASN A 38 -7.84 -0.82 -4.43
C ASN A 38 -8.27 -0.51 -3.00
N VAL A 39 -8.01 0.72 -2.55
CA VAL A 39 -8.40 1.19 -1.22
C VAL A 39 -9.28 2.42 -1.31
N VAL A 40 -10.28 2.51 -0.44
CA VAL A 40 -11.11 3.70 -0.28
C VAL A 40 -10.45 4.61 0.77
N ASP A 41 -10.12 5.83 0.38
CA ASP A 41 -9.52 6.80 1.29
C ASP A 41 -10.59 7.41 2.21
N VAL A 42 -10.58 7.01 3.46
CA VAL A 42 -11.53 7.46 4.49
C VAL A 42 -11.01 8.62 5.35
N SER A 43 -9.89 9.23 4.99
CA SER A 43 -9.27 10.30 5.80
C SER A 43 -10.20 11.49 6.08
N ARG A 44 -11.13 11.77 5.18
CA ARG A 44 -12.11 12.86 5.33
C ARG A 44 -13.46 12.41 5.86
N LEU A 45 -13.67 11.12 6.06
CA LEU A 45 -14.97 10.55 6.40
C LEU A 45 -15.60 11.22 7.63
N TYR A 46 -14.86 11.33 8.73
CA TYR A 46 -15.37 11.95 9.95
C TYR A 46 -15.75 13.42 9.76
N ARG A 47 -14.90 14.19 9.07
CA ARG A 47 -15.17 15.60 8.80
C ARG A 47 -16.46 15.79 8.00
N ASP A 48 -16.68 14.93 7.00
CA ASP A 48 -17.75 15.09 6.02
C ASP A 48 -19.07 14.45 6.49
N THR A 49 -19.02 13.45 7.39
CA THR A 49 -20.19 12.67 7.83
C THR A 49 -20.40 12.60 9.34
N GLY A 50 -19.40 12.93 10.15
CA GLY A 50 -19.41 12.73 11.59
C GLY A 50 -19.24 11.27 12.03
N CYS A 51 -18.98 10.34 11.10
CA CYS A 51 -18.85 8.90 11.37
C CYS A 51 -17.42 8.43 11.27
N PHE A 52 -17.04 7.45 12.09
CA PHE A 52 -15.81 6.67 11.96
C PHE A 52 -16.09 5.32 11.32
N THR A 53 -15.06 4.70 10.77
CA THR A 53 -15.07 3.27 10.45
C THR A 53 -14.81 2.45 11.71
N TYR A 54 -15.30 1.20 11.72
CA TYR A 54 -14.99 0.24 12.76
C TYR A 54 -14.46 -1.03 12.13
N ASP A 55 -13.18 -1.28 12.28
CA ASP A 55 -12.47 -2.44 11.73
C ASP A 55 -11.40 -2.90 12.72
N PRO A 56 -11.80 -3.66 13.78
CA PRO A 56 -10.86 -4.16 14.76
C PRO A 56 -9.91 -5.18 14.13
N GLY A 57 -8.60 -4.92 14.28
CA GLY A 57 -7.55 -5.76 13.71
C GLY A 57 -7.16 -5.44 12.27
N PHE A 58 -7.72 -4.40 11.68
CA PHE A 58 -7.40 -3.94 10.33
C PHE A 58 -7.57 -5.03 9.26
N THR A 59 -8.67 -5.79 9.34
CA THR A 59 -8.94 -6.89 8.41
C THR A 59 -9.26 -6.44 7.00
N SER A 60 -9.78 -5.21 6.85
CA SER A 60 -10.14 -4.61 5.56
C SER A 60 -9.66 -3.16 5.43
N THR A 61 -8.72 -2.73 6.27
CA THR A 61 -8.25 -1.35 6.33
C THR A 61 -6.75 -1.27 6.07
N ALA A 62 -6.36 -0.56 5.01
CA ALA A 62 -4.98 -0.18 4.77
C ALA A 62 -4.60 1.01 5.65
N ASN A 63 -3.52 0.90 6.42
CA ASN A 63 -3.08 1.95 7.35
C ASN A 63 -1.87 2.75 6.85
N CYS A 64 -1.19 2.28 5.82
CA CYS A 64 -0.04 2.98 5.23
C CYS A 64 0.17 2.58 3.77
N VAL A 65 0.98 3.38 3.07
CA VAL A 65 1.52 3.03 1.76
C VAL A 65 2.91 2.43 1.97
N SER A 66 3.17 1.27 1.38
CA SER A 66 4.49 0.64 1.41
C SER A 66 4.99 0.38 0.00
N ARG A 67 6.28 0.68 -0.23
CA ARG A 67 7.01 0.34 -1.46
C ARG A 67 8.05 -0.77 -1.22
N ILE A 68 8.09 -1.30 0.01
CA ILE A 68 9.14 -2.24 0.43
C ILE A 68 8.70 -3.67 0.24
N THR A 69 7.51 -4.01 0.72
CA THR A 69 7.05 -5.39 0.78
C THR A 69 5.64 -5.51 0.21
N TYR A 70 5.43 -6.53 -0.61
CA TYR A 70 4.10 -6.99 -1.01
C TYR A 70 3.90 -8.43 -0.51
N ILE A 71 2.75 -8.67 0.13
CA ILE A 71 2.36 -9.99 0.63
C ILE A 71 0.97 -10.31 0.12
N ASP A 72 0.84 -11.47 -0.54
CA ASP A 72 -0.41 -12.09 -0.91
C ASP A 72 -0.44 -13.48 -0.30
N GLY A 73 -1.10 -13.60 0.86
CA GLY A 73 -1.18 -14.85 1.61
C GLY A 73 -2.01 -15.92 0.93
N ASP A 74 -3.02 -15.53 0.15
CA ASP A 74 -3.90 -16.47 -0.55
C ASP A 74 -3.17 -17.17 -1.69
N ASN A 75 -2.32 -16.45 -2.39
CA ASN A 75 -1.51 -16.98 -3.49
C ASN A 75 -0.08 -17.36 -3.07
N GLY A 76 0.29 -17.16 -1.80
CA GLY A 76 1.62 -17.48 -1.29
C GLY A 76 2.73 -16.62 -1.91
N THR A 77 2.45 -15.37 -2.24
CA THR A 77 3.41 -14.47 -2.88
C THR A 77 3.98 -13.49 -1.85
N LEU A 78 5.32 -13.41 -1.79
CA LEU A 78 6.05 -12.42 -1.02
C LEU A 78 7.12 -11.78 -1.90
N LEU A 79 7.05 -10.44 -2.01
CA LEU A 79 8.03 -9.66 -2.77
C LEU A 79 8.72 -8.65 -1.87
N TYR A 80 10.04 -8.48 -2.05
CA TYR A 80 10.82 -7.39 -1.49
C TYR A 80 11.23 -6.44 -2.62
N ARG A 81 10.74 -5.20 -2.60
CA ARG A 81 10.98 -4.22 -3.66
C ARG A 81 10.67 -4.76 -5.07
N GLY A 82 9.68 -5.69 -5.18
CA GLY A 82 9.30 -6.34 -6.42
C GLY A 82 10.06 -7.63 -6.75
N TYR A 83 11.06 -7.99 -5.97
CA TYR A 83 11.81 -9.24 -6.14
C TYR A 83 11.17 -10.38 -5.35
N PRO A 84 10.88 -11.54 -5.98
CA PRO A 84 10.36 -12.71 -5.29
C PRO A 84 11.32 -13.23 -4.21
N ILE A 85 10.76 -13.58 -3.04
CA ILE A 85 11.57 -13.98 -1.88
C ILE A 85 12.37 -15.27 -2.13
N ASP A 86 11.83 -16.21 -2.88
CA ASP A 86 12.50 -17.45 -3.27
C ASP A 86 13.79 -17.17 -4.07
N GLN A 87 13.70 -16.26 -5.05
CA GLN A 87 14.86 -15.85 -5.85
C GLN A 87 15.93 -15.14 -4.99
N LEU A 88 15.50 -14.27 -4.08
CA LEU A 88 16.42 -13.61 -3.16
C LEU A 88 17.10 -14.60 -2.23
N ALA A 89 16.37 -15.61 -1.74
CA ALA A 89 16.91 -16.65 -0.87
C ALA A 89 17.96 -17.53 -1.57
N GLU A 90 17.77 -17.80 -2.86
CA GLU A 90 18.67 -18.65 -3.64
C GLU A 90 19.89 -17.90 -4.18
N HIS A 91 19.75 -16.63 -4.55
CA HIS A 91 20.75 -15.92 -5.35
C HIS A 91 21.35 -14.70 -4.67
N SER A 92 20.89 -14.31 -3.49
CA SER A 92 21.37 -13.12 -2.78
C SER A 92 21.88 -13.48 -1.38
N ASN A 93 22.81 -12.65 -0.89
CA ASN A 93 23.26 -12.72 0.49
C ASN A 93 22.56 -11.64 1.35
N PHE A 94 22.79 -11.69 2.67
CA PHE A 94 22.16 -10.80 3.64
C PHE A 94 22.40 -9.32 3.33
N LEU A 95 23.62 -8.93 2.96
CA LEU A 95 23.97 -7.53 2.69
C LEU A 95 23.33 -7.02 1.40
N GLU A 96 23.20 -7.86 0.37
CA GLU A 96 22.51 -7.54 -0.86
C GLU A 96 21.02 -7.29 -0.62
N VAL A 97 20.38 -8.12 0.22
CA VAL A 97 18.98 -7.91 0.60
C VAL A 97 18.81 -6.64 1.44
N CYS A 98 19.74 -6.36 2.37
CA CYS A 98 19.73 -5.08 3.12
C CYS A 98 19.81 -3.89 2.16
N HIS A 99 20.71 -3.93 1.18
CA HIS A 99 20.84 -2.88 0.18
C HIS A 99 19.54 -2.72 -0.63
N LEU A 100 18.96 -3.83 -1.09
CA LEU A 100 17.69 -3.83 -1.82
C LEU A 100 16.58 -3.13 -1.02
N LEU A 101 16.41 -3.50 0.25
CA LEU A 101 15.35 -2.93 1.09
C LEU A 101 15.54 -1.44 1.36
N LEU A 102 16.79 -0.98 1.52
CA LEU A 102 17.12 0.41 1.80
C LEU A 102 17.05 1.30 0.55
N TYR A 103 17.56 0.82 -0.57
CA TYR A 103 17.77 1.63 -1.78
C TYR A 103 16.85 1.29 -2.95
N GLY A 104 16.18 0.14 -2.92
CA GLY A 104 15.18 -0.26 -3.93
C GLY A 104 15.68 -1.16 -5.03
N ASP A 105 17.00 -1.30 -5.19
CA ASP A 105 17.64 -2.14 -6.20
C ASP A 105 18.74 -3.00 -5.58
N LEU A 106 19.05 -4.13 -6.24
CA LEU A 106 20.20 -4.95 -5.86
C LEU A 106 21.51 -4.18 -6.20
N PRO A 107 22.57 -4.35 -5.38
CA PRO A 107 23.83 -3.71 -5.65
C PRO A 107 24.45 -4.22 -6.95
N THR A 108 25.09 -3.33 -7.69
CA THR A 108 25.94 -3.72 -8.84
C THR A 108 27.22 -4.38 -8.33
N LYS A 109 27.68 -5.41 -9.06
CA LYS A 109 28.95 -6.09 -8.74
C LYS A 109 30.13 -5.16 -9.00
#